data_39d7e4143ba06afb39df91cc4572c5a8
#
_entry.id   39d7e4143ba06afb39df91cc4572c5a8
#
_cell.length_a   1.000
_cell.length_b   1.000
_cell.length_c   1.000
_cell.angle_alpha   90.00
_cell.angle_beta   90.00
_cell.angle_gamma   90.00
#
_symmetry.space_group_name_H-M   'P 1'
#
loop_
_entity.id
_entity.type
_entity.pdbx_description
1 polymer ?
#
loop_
_entity_poly.entity_id
_entity_poly.type
_entity_poly.pdbx_seq_one_letter_code
_entity_poly.pdbx_strand_id
1 'polypeptide(L)'
;MLDLKDFSIFENQSTFDFKGFLLKIAGYWKWFLISLAICFFIAYQVNIRKEKIYGLETLISVKEESNPLFTSNTSLTFNWGGVSDEVQTITTTLQSRSHNELVVEKLQYYIDYLVQGEYNLIDAYGAVPFELELDKKKGQLTGALISITFVSESVYELKITFENSSVPLIHYADASRSITNVAVGEFKKRFKVGQEVVLPFLNWRLNIKEKPGFYKGNEYFVRFNDFDGTVSNYKGIAVRADDKGGSVLTLSMQGTNKARLVDFLNATVKMLIKRQLDSKNQFATNTIAFIDSTLVSMESQLKETGNELKSFRKDKNIIDVEDGGVKFSDRILKYDVEKDEITRKIAYYNSLRSYLKSSVDYSKLPAPSVAGIEDPNIVVNVSKLIALSAQRSEMAYAVKSEKIFKDFDNQMLAVKNVLLENIVTAKQSLQYDLATVNSKIGASESVIKQLPEDQQELIKIKRKYDLSDNIYTTFLQKRSEADIVKAANLSDIHFIDPAKDVGGGLIGPKTSVNYVLALFLGILIPLIVVLIIFFINNSIQNTEELSNLTNIPLIGVIGVNRDKTALAVYNKPKSVCRNRFEPFDHLYSFCIKSKM
;
A
#
# COMPACT_ATOMS: atom_id res chain seq x y z
N MET A 1 61.44 -6.38 -26.12
CA MET A 1 61.95 -5.17 -25.47
C MET A 1 61.61 -4.03 -26.41
N LEU A 2 60.52 -3.38 -26.23
CA LEU A 2 60.11 -2.17 -26.95
C LEU A 2 60.76 -0.99 -26.26
N ASP A 3 61.45 -0.20 -27.02
CA ASP A 3 62.34 0.87 -26.60
C ASP A 3 61.52 2.05 -26.05
N LEU A 4 61.73 2.41 -24.78
CA LEU A 4 61.05 3.47 -24.04
C LEU A 4 61.43 4.89 -24.53
N LYS A 5 62.08 5.03 -25.69
CA LYS A 5 62.52 6.32 -26.24
C LYS A 5 61.51 7.02 -27.16
N ASP A 6 60.43 6.33 -27.56
CA ASP A 6 59.40 6.93 -28.44
C ASP A 6 58.29 7.71 -27.71
N PHE A 7 58.37 7.83 -26.38
CA PHE A 7 57.39 8.62 -25.59
C PHE A 7 57.78 10.09 -25.32
N SER A 8 58.91 10.56 -25.91
CA SER A 8 59.36 11.98 -25.74
C SER A 8 58.64 12.99 -26.64
N ILE A 9 57.60 12.60 -27.38
CA ILE A 9 56.85 13.50 -28.27
C ILE A 9 55.77 14.32 -27.46
N PHE A 10 55.50 13.99 -26.21
CA PHE A 10 54.54 14.72 -25.38
C PHE A 10 55.14 15.72 -24.38
N GLU A 11 56.43 16.01 -24.46
CA GLU A 11 57.14 16.94 -23.57
C GLU A 11 57.24 18.38 -24.10
N ASN A 12 56.37 18.78 -25.02
CA ASN A 12 56.05 20.19 -25.21
C ASN A 12 54.89 20.55 -24.32
N GLN A 13 55.17 20.85 -23.04
CA GLN A 13 54.25 21.52 -22.13
C GLN A 13 53.92 22.91 -22.73
N SER A 14 52.89 22.96 -23.56
CA SER A 14 52.13 24.16 -23.77
C SER A 14 51.48 24.50 -22.40
N THR A 15 52.19 25.26 -21.57
CA THR A 15 51.63 25.77 -20.33
C THR A 15 50.39 26.55 -20.70
N PHE A 16 49.18 26.00 -20.32
CA PHE A 16 47.92 26.67 -20.56
C PHE A 16 47.99 28.09 -19.96
N ASP A 17 47.89 29.10 -20.79
CA ASP A 17 47.91 30.49 -20.34
C ASP A 17 46.65 30.82 -19.56
N PHE A 18 46.63 30.42 -18.28
CA PHE A 18 45.54 30.64 -17.35
C PHE A 18 45.20 32.12 -17.17
N LYS A 19 46.25 33.01 -17.19
CA LYS A 19 46.06 34.46 -17.04
C LYS A 19 45.39 35.07 -18.28
N GLY A 20 45.83 34.68 -19.47
CA GLY A 20 45.21 35.05 -20.74
C GLY A 20 43.76 34.56 -20.85
N PHE A 21 43.51 33.35 -20.42
CA PHE A 21 42.14 32.77 -20.37
C PHE A 21 41.22 33.58 -19.42
N LEU A 22 41.67 33.89 -18.20
CA LEU A 22 40.90 34.72 -17.25
C LEU A 22 40.57 36.10 -17.78
N LEU A 23 41.56 36.79 -18.42
CA LEU A 23 41.33 38.09 -19.04
C LEU A 23 40.31 38.03 -20.18
N LYS A 24 40.30 36.93 -20.93
CA LYS A 24 39.33 36.68 -21.99
C LYS A 24 37.93 36.43 -21.44
N ILE A 25 37.81 35.65 -20.37
CA ILE A 25 36.54 35.49 -19.63
C ILE A 25 36.01 36.88 -19.19
N ALA A 26 36.87 37.69 -18.57
CA ALA A 26 36.48 39.04 -18.13
C ALA A 26 36.02 39.92 -19.32
N GLY A 27 36.61 39.73 -20.51
CA GLY A 27 36.18 40.45 -21.71
C GLY A 27 34.80 40.05 -22.21
N TYR A 28 34.39 38.82 -21.98
CA TYR A 28 33.08 38.26 -22.39
C TYR A 28 32.02 38.27 -21.28
N TRP A 29 32.21 39.01 -20.16
CA TRP A 29 31.31 39.05 -19.00
C TRP A 29 29.82 39.28 -19.34
N LYS A 30 29.55 40.08 -20.41
CA LYS A 30 28.19 40.34 -20.89
C LYS A 30 27.48 39.09 -21.34
N TRP A 31 28.19 38.11 -21.96
CA TRP A 31 27.62 36.86 -22.37
C TRP A 31 27.24 35.95 -21.20
N PHE A 32 27.99 36.03 -20.11
CA PHE A 32 27.65 35.35 -18.87
C PHE A 32 26.36 35.90 -18.27
N LEU A 33 26.16 37.21 -18.27
CA LEU A 33 24.92 37.83 -17.79
C LEU A 33 23.72 37.43 -18.66
N ILE A 34 23.86 37.45 -19.97
CA ILE A 34 22.78 37.04 -20.90
C ILE A 34 22.44 35.57 -20.70
N SER A 35 23.45 34.70 -20.64
CA SER A 35 23.26 33.26 -20.40
C SER A 35 22.56 32.99 -19.07
N LEU A 36 23.00 33.65 -18.00
CA LEU A 36 22.35 33.56 -16.68
C LEU A 36 20.89 34.00 -16.75
N ALA A 37 20.62 35.16 -17.37
CA ALA A 37 19.24 35.66 -17.50
C ALA A 37 18.34 34.67 -18.24
N ILE A 38 18.83 34.07 -19.33
CA ILE A 38 18.09 33.05 -20.09
C ILE A 38 17.86 31.78 -19.24
N CYS A 39 18.90 31.25 -18.59
CA CYS A 39 18.79 30.07 -17.76
C CYS A 39 17.85 30.29 -16.57
N PHE A 40 17.91 31.43 -15.89
CA PHE A 40 16.98 31.76 -14.81
C PHE A 40 15.54 31.95 -15.31
N PHE A 41 15.35 32.54 -16.48
CA PHE A 41 14.02 32.68 -17.09
C PHE A 41 13.42 31.30 -17.41
N ILE A 42 14.21 30.40 -17.98
CA ILE A 42 13.77 29.01 -18.25
C ILE A 42 13.42 28.29 -16.93
N ALA A 43 14.27 28.39 -15.91
CA ALA A 43 14.02 27.80 -14.61
C ALA A 43 12.75 28.34 -13.95
N TYR A 44 12.50 29.65 -14.06
CA TYR A 44 11.28 30.29 -13.59
C TYR A 44 10.04 29.75 -14.31
N GLN A 45 10.06 29.67 -15.64
CA GLN A 45 8.96 29.13 -16.43
C GLN A 45 8.67 27.66 -16.13
N VAL A 46 9.72 26.85 -15.90
CA VAL A 46 9.57 25.45 -15.50
C VAL A 46 8.96 25.34 -14.10
N ASN A 47 9.42 26.16 -13.16
CA ASN A 47 8.94 26.11 -11.77
C ASN A 47 7.48 26.53 -11.62
N ILE A 48 7.02 27.52 -12.37
CA ILE A 48 5.62 28.00 -12.31
C ILE A 48 4.65 26.97 -12.89
N ARG A 49 5.07 26.24 -13.94
CA ARG A 49 4.19 25.28 -14.64
C ARG A 49 4.12 23.91 -13.96
N LYS A 50 5.03 23.60 -13.05
CA LYS A 50 5.01 22.32 -12.33
C LYS A 50 3.97 22.34 -11.21
N GLU A 51 3.18 21.27 -11.13
CA GLU A 51 2.24 21.07 -10.04
C GLU A 51 2.97 20.86 -8.70
N LYS A 52 2.37 21.36 -7.63
CA LYS A 52 2.88 21.16 -6.27
C LYS A 52 2.64 19.71 -5.86
N ILE A 53 3.67 19.04 -5.38
CA ILE A 53 3.60 17.67 -4.87
C ILE A 53 3.74 17.72 -3.35
N TYR A 54 2.77 17.15 -2.67
CA TYR A 54 2.73 17.02 -1.23
C TYR A 54 2.99 15.57 -0.81
N GLY A 55 3.59 15.39 0.35
CA GLY A 55 3.72 14.09 1.01
C GLY A 55 3.06 14.15 2.36
N LEU A 56 2.24 13.18 2.64
CA LEU A 56 1.60 13.00 3.93
C LEU A 56 1.88 11.60 4.46
N GLU A 57 1.77 11.47 5.77
CA GLU A 57 2.01 10.21 6.45
C GLU A 57 0.95 9.96 7.52
N THR A 58 0.82 8.69 7.91
CA THR A 58 0.02 8.23 9.04
C THR A 58 0.81 7.17 9.79
N LEU A 59 0.67 7.16 11.11
CA LEU A 59 1.31 6.19 11.97
C LEU A 59 0.28 5.19 12.49
N ILE A 60 0.64 3.91 12.40
CA ILE A 60 -0.15 2.82 12.96
C ILE A 60 0.69 1.98 13.91
N SER A 61 0.05 1.45 14.94
CA SER A 61 0.60 0.42 15.80
C SER A 61 0.13 -0.94 15.31
N VAL A 62 1.04 -1.91 15.32
CA VAL A 62 0.76 -3.31 15.05
C VAL A 62 1.19 -4.07 16.29
N LYS A 63 0.25 -4.32 17.19
CA LYS A 63 0.51 -5.01 18.45
C LYS A 63 -0.58 -6.04 18.66
N GLU A 64 -0.16 -7.26 18.87
CA GLU A 64 -1.10 -8.31 19.27
C GLU A 64 -1.76 -7.91 20.59
N GLU A 65 -3.06 -7.59 20.54
CA GLU A 65 -3.83 -7.36 21.75
C GLU A 65 -4.34 -8.70 22.28
N SER A 66 -3.73 -9.14 23.39
CA SER A 66 -4.30 -10.23 24.17
C SER A 66 -5.58 -9.71 24.85
N ASN A 67 -6.72 -10.28 24.51
CA ASN A 67 -7.97 -9.94 25.16
C ASN A 67 -7.92 -10.37 26.63
N PRO A 68 -8.05 -9.46 27.61
CA PRO A 68 -7.95 -9.77 29.03
C PRO A 68 -9.06 -10.71 29.55
N LEU A 69 -10.12 -10.93 28.76
CA LEU A 69 -11.18 -11.90 29.09
C LEU A 69 -10.77 -13.35 28.84
N PHE A 70 -9.66 -13.57 28.13
CA PHE A 70 -9.12 -14.91 27.85
C PHE A 70 -7.85 -15.12 28.67
N THR A 71 -7.98 -15.65 29.87
CA THR A 71 -6.85 -16.18 30.64
C THR A 71 -6.24 -17.38 29.89
N SER A 72 -4.95 -17.57 30.10
CA SER A 72 -3.98 -18.42 29.39
C SER A 72 -4.39 -19.79 28.84
N ASN A 73 -5.59 -20.29 29.13
CA ASN A 73 -6.06 -21.61 28.70
C ASN A 73 -7.05 -21.60 27.53
N THR A 74 -7.47 -20.42 27.06
CA THR A 74 -8.46 -20.29 25.95
C THR A 74 -8.02 -19.30 24.90
N SER A 75 -6.80 -18.77 24.97
CA SER A 75 -6.31 -17.83 23.97
C SER A 75 -6.14 -18.57 22.62
N LEU A 76 -7.11 -18.40 21.76
CA LEU A 76 -6.94 -18.56 20.33
C LEU A 76 -6.01 -17.44 19.86
N THR A 77 -4.74 -17.48 20.31
CA THR A 77 -3.71 -16.57 19.82
C THR A 77 -3.39 -16.98 18.40
N PHE A 78 -3.85 -16.19 17.45
CA PHE A 78 -3.32 -16.19 16.10
C PHE A 78 -1.90 -15.62 16.18
N ASN A 79 -0.92 -16.47 16.44
CA ASN A 79 0.47 -16.06 16.35
C ASN A 79 0.85 -15.99 14.86
N TRP A 80 0.78 -14.78 14.32
CA TRP A 80 1.04 -14.46 12.91
C TRP A 80 2.54 -14.42 12.59
N GLY A 81 3.37 -15.24 13.16
CA GLY A 81 4.82 -15.17 12.96
C GLY A 81 5.49 -14.02 13.73
N GLY A 82 6.81 -13.97 13.76
CA GLY A 82 7.55 -12.89 14.39
C GLY A 82 7.25 -11.53 13.74
N VAL A 83 7.50 -10.44 14.45
CA VAL A 83 7.21 -9.04 14.06
C VAL A 83 7.66 -8.69 12.63
N SER A 84 8.74 -9.30 12.14
CA SER A 84 9.23 -9.09 10.77
C SER A 84 8.28 -9.66 9.70
N ASP A 85 7.67 -10.81 9.94
CA ASP A 85 6.76 -11.45 8.97
C ASP A 85 5.42 -10.70 8.90
N GLU A 86 4.99 -10.13 10.02
CA GLU A 86 3.76 -9.33 10.11
C GLU A 86 3.89 -8.02 9.34
N VAL A 87 5.00 -7.29 9.50
CA VAL A 87 5.31 -6.08 8.74
C VAL A 87 5.32 -6.35 7.23
N GLN A 88 5.96 -7.45 6.81
CA GLN A 88 6.00 -7.85 5.41
C GLN A 88 4.60 -8.17 4.88
N THR A 89 3.78 -8.85 5.67
CA THR A 89 2.40 -9.20 5.31
C THR A 89 1.53 -7.95 5.15
N ILE A 90 1.60 -7.02 6.12
CA ILE A 90 0.89 -5.74 6.05
C ILE A 90 1.34 -4.92 4.84
N THR A 91 2.65 -4.82 4.61
CA THR A 91 3.20 -4.11 3.44
C THR A 91 2.66 -4.69 2.14
N THR A 92 2.71 -6.02 2.00
CA THR A 92 2.21 -6.71 0.80
C THR A 92 0.70 -6.51 0.63
N THR A 93 -0.06 -6.56 1.72
CA THR A 93 -1.51 -6.31 1.70
C THR A 93 -1.83 -4.89 1.25
N LEU A 94 -1.18 -3.87 1.82
CA LEU A 94 -1.39 -2.46 1.48
C LEU A 94 -1.03 -2.16 0.02
N GLN A 95 -0.02 -2.81 -0.53
CA GLN A 95 0.39 -2.68 -1.94
C GLN A 95 -0.38 -3.62 -2.87
N SER A 96 -1.23 -4.48 -2.35
CA SER A 96 -2.00 -5.43 -3.15
C SER A 96 -3.06 -4.73 -3.99
N ARG A 97 -3.37 -5.31 -5.16
CA ARG A 97 -4.42 -4.81 -6.03
C ARG A 97 -5.79 -4.86 -5.32
N SER A 98 -6.13 -5.98 -4.72
CA SER A 98 -7.44 -6.19 -4.07
C SER A 98 -7.70 -5.20 -2.94
N HIS A 99 -6.67 -4.85 -2.15
CA HIS A 99 -6.81 -3.84 -1.10
C HIS A 99 -7.06 -2.45 -1.69
N ASN A 100 -6.28 -2.07 -2.69
CA ASN A 100 -6.42 -0.75 -3.33
C ASN A 100 -7.71 -0.63 -4.14
N GLU A 101 -8.23 -1.73 -4.73
CA GLU A 101 -9.57 -1.75 -5.35
C GLU A 101 -10.66 -1.36 -4.35
N LEU A 102 -10.64 -1.93 -3.13
CA LEU A 102 -11.60 -1.60 -2.09
C LEU A 102 -11.52 -0.14 -1.64
N VAL A 103 -10.31 0.40 -1.53
CA VAL A 103 -10.09 1.80 -1.11
C VAL A 103 -10.52 2.76 -2.22
N VAL A 104 -10.10 2.53 -3.47
CA VAL A 104 -10.45 3.34 -4.64
C VAL A 104 -11.94 3.32 -4.89
N GLU A 105 -12.59 2.16 -4.76
CA GLU A 105 -14.04 2.00 -4.88
C GLU A 105 -14.80 2.77 -3.80
N LYS A 106 -14.35 2.67 -2.55
CA LYS A 106 -14.96 3.38 -1.42
C LYS A 106 -14.85 4.89 -1.55
N LEU A 107 -13.70 5.40 -2.04
CA LEU A 107 -13.43 6.83 -2.17
C LEU A 107 -13.82 7.38 -3.55
N GLN A 108 -14.22 6.51 -4.48
CA GLN A 108 -14.56 6.85 -5.87
C GLN A 108 -13.44 7.64 -6.58
N TYR A 109 -12.18 7.26 -6.37
CA TYR A 109 -11.01 7.99 -6.90
C TYR A 109 -10.85 7.91 -8.40
N TYR A 110 -11.66 7.12 -9.08
CA TYR A 110 -11.81 7.15 -10.53
C TYR A 110 -12.57 8.41 -11.04
N ILE A 111 -13.04 9.28 -10.13
CA ILE A 111 -13.61 10.59 -10.46
C ILE A 111 -12.59 11.66 -10.11
N ASP A 112 -12.10 12.40 -11.09
CA ASP A 112 -11.33 13.60 -10.87
C ASP A 112 -12.27 14.81 -10.83
N TYR A 113 -12.10 15.63 -9.80
CA TYR A 113 -12.70 16.95 -9.66
C TYR A 113 -11.62 18.00 -9.89
N LEU A 114 -11.74 18.79 -10.93
CA LEU A 114 -10.70 19.70 -11.37
C LEU A 114 -11.22 21.13 -11.44
N VAL A 115 -10.32 22.10 -11.24
CA VAL A 115 -10.58 23.54 -11.46
C VAL A 115 -9.50 24.11 -12.36
N GLN A 116 -9.84 25.18 -13.10
CA GLN A 116 -8.87 25.90 -13.90
C GLN A 116 -7.90 26.66 -12.98
N GLY A 117 -6.64 26.24 -13.01
CA GLY A 117 -5.55 27.00 -12.43
C GLY A 117 -4.98 28.03 -13.42
N GLU A 118 -3.90 28.69 -13.04
CA GLU A 118 -3.27 29.71 -13.87
C GLU A 118 -2.69 29.14 -15.17
N TYR A 119 -2.14 27.91 -15.12
CA TYR A 119 -1.49 27.26 -16.27
C TYR A 119 -2.06 25.88 -16.57
N ASN A 120 -2.55 25.16 -15.57
CA ASN A 120 -2.99 23.78 -15.67
C ASN A 120 -4.32 23.59 -14.93
N LEU A 121 -5.03 22.49 -15.23
CA LEU A 121 -6.13 22.01 -14.40
C LEU A 121 -5.56 21.46 -13.09
N ILE A 122 -6.12 21.89 -11.96
CA ILE A 122 -5.69 21.52 -10.61
C ILE A 122 -6.71 20.55 -10.01
N ASP A 123 -6.25 19.50 -9.36
CA ASP A 123 -7.10 18.59 -8.58
C ASP A 123 -7.74 19.32 -7.40
N ALA A 124 -9.04 19.50 -7.45
CA ALA A 124 -9.87 20.18 -6.47
C ALA A 124 -10.68 19.21 -5.61
N TYR A 125 -10.26 17.94 -5.51
CA TYR A 125 -10.91 16.97 -4.61
C TYR A 125 -11.00 17.54 -3.18
N GLY A 126 -12.15 17.39 -2.55
CA GLY A 126 -12.44 17.96 -1.23
C GLY A 126 -12.80 19.45 -1.23
N ALA A 127 -12.41 20.22 -2.26
CA ALA A 127 -12.65 21.66 -2.36
C ALA A 127 -13.86 22.03 -3.24
N VAL A 128 -14.32 21.12 -4.10
CA VAL A 128 -15.54 21.36 -4.90
C VAL A 128 -16.79 21.35 -4.03
N PRO A 129 -17.80 22.21 -4.33
CA PRO A 129 -19.01 22.35 -3.53
C PRO A 129 -20.06 21.26 -3.78
N PHE A 130 -19.75 20.25 -4.59
CA PHE A 130 -20.67 19.18 -4.96
C PHE A 130 -19.97 17.82 -4.91
N GLU A 131 -20.77 16.77 -4.95
CA GLU A 131 -20.36 15.39 -5.13
C GLU A 131 -21.25 14.72 -6.19
N LEU A 132 -20.71 13.70 -6.84
CA LEU A 132 -21.39 12.94 -7.88
C LEU A 132 -21.75 11.55 -7.35
N GLU A 133 -23.02 11.24 -7.42
CA GLU A 133 -23.54 9.89 -7.20
C GLU A 133 -23.73 9.21 -8.55
N LEU A 134 -22.94 8.16 -8.83
CA LEU A 134 -22.96 7.48 -10.13
C LEU A 134 -23.89 6.27 -10.13
N ASP A 135 -24.62 6.08 -11.22
CA ASP A 135 -25.15 4.76 -11.54
C ASP A 135 -24.03 3.89 -12.12
N LYS A 136 -23.42 3.07 -11.27
CA LYS A 136 -22.26 2.24 -11.63
C LYS A 136 -22.57 1.17 -12.67
N LYS A 137 -23.85 0.78 -12.85
CA LYS A 137 -24.28 -0.20 -13.86
C LYS A 137 -24.38 0.40 -15.24
N LYS A 138 -24.53 1.71 -15.34
CA LYS A 138 -24.60 2.43 -16.60
C LYS A 138 -23.25 2.96 -17.03
N GLY A 139 -23.05 3.12 -18.35
CA GLY A 139 -21.79 3.61 -18.90
C GLY A 139 -21.53 5.07 -18.55
N GLN A 140 -20.28 5.38 -18.18
CA GLN A 140 -19.78 6.73 -17.95
C GLN A 140 -18.71 7.05 -18.99
N LEU A 141 -18.77 8.25 -19.57
CA LEU A 141 -17.80 8.72 -20.55
C LEU A 141 -16.41 8.80 -19.93
N THR A 142 -15.44 8.03 -20.45
CA THR A 142 -14.10 7.98 -19.89
C THR A 142 -13.12 8.88 -20.62
N GLY A 143 -12.21 9.51 -19.86
CA GLY A 143 -11.10 10.33 -20.39
C GLY A 143 -11.48 11.73 -20.88
N ALA A 144 -12.75 12.00 -21.18
CA ALA A 144 -13.20 13.33 -21.62
C ALA A 144 -13.36 14.28 -20.44
N LEU A 145 -13.10 15.56 -20.69
CA LEU A 145 -13.28 16.63 -19.73
C LEU A 145 -14.73 17.14 -19.79
N ILE A 146 -15.43 17.08 -18.69
CA ILE A 146 -16.81 17.51 -18.54
C ILE A 146 -16.82 18.80 -17.75
N SER A 147 -17.23 19.92 -18.37
CA SER A 147 -17.36 21.21 -17.70
C SER A 147 -18.72 21.32 -17.02
N ILE A 148 -18.72 21.80 -15.80
CA ILE A 148 -19.89 22.05 -14.95
C ILE A 148 -19.84 23.50 -14.50
N THR A 149 -20.79 24.33 -14.96
CA THR A 149 -20.89 25.74 -14.58
C THR A 149 -22.21 25.98 -13.84
N PHE A 150 -22.17 26.49 -12.63
CA PHE A 150 -23.37 26.81 -11.87
C PHE A 150 -24.00 28.10 -12.37
N VAL A 151 -25.20 27.99 -12.94
CA VAL A 151 -26.01 29.13 -13.38
C VAL A 151 -26.75 29.77 -12.21
N SER A 152 -27.21 28.92 -11.27
CA SER A 152 -27.83 29.30 -10.00
C SER A 152 -27.51 28.26 -8.93
N GLU A 153 -27.95 28.47 -7.70
CA GLU A 153 -27.78 27.48 -6.61
C GLU A 153 -28.45 26.13 -6.90
N SER A 154 -29.49 26.12 -7.74
CA SER A 154 -30.27 24.92 -8.05
C SER A 154 -30.11 24.41 -9.48
N VAL A 155 -29.35 25.11 -10.35
CA VAL A 155 -29.20 24.77 -11.79
C VAL A 155 -27.74 24.87 -12.19
N TYR A 156 -27.25 23.83 -12.80
CA TYR A 156 -25.93 23.81 -13.44
C TYR A 156 -26.04 23.53 -14.95
N GLU A 157 -25.08 24.04 -15.70
CA GLU A 157 -24.91 23.82 -17.13
C GLU A 157 -23.75 22.82 -17.30
N LEU A 158 -24.04 21.75 -18.03
CA LEU A 158 -23.08 20.72 -18.41
C LEU A 158 -22.64 20.98 -19.84
N LYS A 159 -21.33 20.99 -20.08
CA LYS A 159 -20.72 21.18 -21.37
C LYS A 159 -19.66 20.12 -21.64
N ILE A 160 -19.72 19.49 -22.81
CA ILE A 160 -18.77 18.47 -23.25
C ILE A 160 -18.46 18.72 -24.71
N THR A 161 -17.20 18.67 -25.11
CA THR A 161 -16.79 18.76 -26.52
C THR A 161 -16.41 17.38 -27.03
N PHE A 162 -17.11 16.88 -28.05
CA PHE A 162 -16.82 15.60 -28.69
C PHE A 162 -16.03 15.82 -29.97
N GLU A 163 -14.82 15.30 -30.01
CA GLU A 163 -13.96 15.34 -31.21
C GLU A 163 -14.29 14.19 -32.18
N ASN A 164 -14.78 13.06 -31.65
CA ASN A 164 -15.12 11.87 -32.42
C ASN A 164 -16.58 11.47 -32.21
N SER A 165 -17.17 10.85 -33.23
CA SER A 165 -18.56 10.35 -33.19
C SER A 165 -18.72 9.07 -32.33
N SER A 166 -17.63 8.41 -31.97
CA SER A 166 -17.59 7.19 -31.16
C SER A 166 -16.76 7.43 -29.90
N VAL A 167 -17.36 7.25 -28.73
CA VAL A 167 -16.73 7.54 -27.46
C VAL A 167 -16.73 6.31 -26.55
N PRO A 168 -15.61 6.07 -25.79
CA PRO A 168 -15.52 4.97 -24.87
C PRO A 168 -16.28 5.24 -23.58
N LEU A 169 -16.96 4.22 -23.09
CA LEU A 169 -17.65 4.22 -21.81
C LEU A 169 -17.04 3.16 -20.89
N ILE A 170 -17.08 3.42 -19.60
CA ILE A 170 -16.75 2.46 -18.54
C ILE A 170 -17.96 2.23 -17.63
N HIS A 171 -18.20 0.98 -17.27
CA HIS A 171 -19.19 0.56 -16.28
C HIS A 171 -18.46 0.22 -14.98
N TYR A 172 -18.65 1.03 -13.95
CA TYR A 172 -17.91 0.85 -12.68
C TYR A 172 -18.42 -0.32 -11.81
N ALA A 173 -19.55 -0.93 -12.18
CA ALA A 173 -20.07 -2.11 -11.45
C ALA A 173 -19.23 -3.38 -11.71
N ASP A 174 -18.68 -3.53 -12.90
CA ASP A 174 -17.95 -4.72 -13.36
C ASP A 174 -16.66 -4.41 -14.13
N ALA A 175 -16.27 -3.11 -14.18
CA ALA A 175 -15.15 -2.58 -14.95
C ALA A 175 -15.22 -2.90 -16.47
N SER A 176 -16.39 -3.26 -16.99
CA SER A 176 -16.58 -3.51 -18.42
C SER A 176 -16.53 -2.21 -19.22
N ARG A 177 -16.11 -2.31 -20.47
CA ARG A 177 -16.01 -1.18 -21.42
C ARG A 177 -16.99 -1.36 -22.56
N SER A 178 -17.61 -0.28 -22.96
CA SER A 178 -18.50 -0.23 -24.13
C SER A 178 -18.20 1.01 -24.95
N ILE A 179 -18.84 1.13 -26.09
CA ILE A 179 -18.71 2.28 -26.98
C ILE A 179 -20.11 2.79 -27.29
N THR A 180 -20.28 4.11 -27.30
CA THR A 180 -21.53 4.73 -27.73
C THR A 180 -21.26 5.76 -28.80
N ASN A 181 -22.27 6.02 -29.67
CA ASN A 181 -22.19 7.03 -30.70
C ASN A 181 -22.75 8.35 -30.18
N VAL A 182 -22.06 9.44 -30.47
CA VAL A 182 -22.43 10.82 -30.13
C VAL A 182 -22.31 11.73 -31.36
N ALA A 183 -23.01 12.85 -31.35
CA ALA A 183 -22.79 13.87 -32.35
C ALA A 183 -21.47 14.60 -32.09
N VAL A 184 -20.63 14.77 -33.11
CA VAL A 184 -19.39 15.56 -33.01
C VAL A 184 -19.74 17.02 -32.79
N GLY A 185 -19.00 17.69 -31.93
CA GLY A 185 -19.17 19.08 -31.58
C GLY A 185 -19.44 19.31 -30.10
N GLU A 186 -19.99 20.47 -29.77
CA GLU A 186 -20.26 20.88 -28.41
C GLU A 186 -21.64 20.39 -27.96
N PHE A 187 -21.68 19.55 -26.92
CA PHE A 187 -22.91 19.19 -26.22
C PHE A 187 -23.08 20.15 -25.03
N LYS A 188 -24.23 20.79 -24.93
CA LYS A 188 -24.54 21.73 -23.86
C LYS A 188 -25.97 21.54 -23.39
N LYS A 189 -26.15 21.31 -22.07
CA LYS A 189 -27.48 21.11 -21.50
C LYS A 189 -27.50 21.53 -20.01
N ARG A 190 -28.66 22.06 -19.57
CA ARG A 190 -28.86 22.46 -18.17
C ARG A 190 -29.64 21.41 -17.41
N PHE A 191 -29.22 21.17 -16.16
CA PHE A 191 -29.85 20.24 -15.25
C PHE A 191 -30.07 20.91 -13.88
N LYS A 192 -31.04 20.40 -13.13
CA LYS A 192 -31.24 20.80 -11.74
C LYS A 192 -30.31 20.01 -10.82
N VAL A 193 -29.87 20.64 -9.75
CA VAL A 193 -29.16 19.97 -8.66
C VAL A 193 -30.07 18.89 -8.06
N GLY A 194 -29.53 17.72 -7.71
CA GLY A 194 -30.28 16.56 -7.24
C GLY A 194 -31.07 15.80 -8.31
N GLN A 195 -31.13 16.33 -9.54
CA GLN A 195 -31.77 15.63 -10.67
C GLN A 195 -30.90 14.51 -11.19
N GLU A 196 -31.50 13.35 -11.45
CA GLU A 196 -30.82 12.27 -12.15
C GLU A 196 -30.60 12.65 -13.62
N VAL A 197 -29.35 12.63 -14.03
CA VAL A 197 -28.92 12.82 -15.42
C VAL A 197 -28.83 11.45 -16.05
N VAL A 198 -29.65 11.20 -17.08
CA VAL A 198 -29.64 9.97 -17.86
C VAL A 198 -29.37 10.33 -19.32
N LEU A 199 -28.15 10.09 -19.77
CA LEU A 199 -27.69 10.30 -21.14
C LEU A 199 -27.03 9.00 -21.64
N PRO A 200 -26.97 8.77 -22.96
CA PRO A 200 -26.31 7.57 -23.49
C PRO A 200 -24.84 7.38 -23.05
N PHE A 201 -24.21 8.49 -22.67
CA PHE A 201 -22.79 8.55 -22.33
C PHE A 201 -22.52 9.04 -20.90
N LEU A 202 -23.56 9.37 -20.10
CA LEU A 202 -23.38 9.95 -18.76
C LEU A 202 -24.60 9.68 -17.87
N ASN A 203 -24.37 9.09 -16.71
CA ASN A 203 -25.44 8.69 -15.80
C ASN A 203 -25.03 8.96 -14.35
N TRP A 204 -25.49 10.11 -13.81
CA TRP A 204 -25.17 10.55 -12.46
C TRP A 204 -26.28 11.38 -11.82
N ARG A 205 -26.13 11.63 -10.53
CA ARG A 205 -26.83 12.69 -9.79
C ARG A 205 -25.78 13.60 -9.17
N LEU A 206 -25.91 14.93 -9.35
CA LEU A 206 -25.05 15.92 -8.73
C LEU A 206 -25.73 16.45 -7.48
N ASN A 207 -25.10 16.25 -6.33
CA ASN A 207 -25.58 16.71 -5.02
C ASN A 207 -24.66 17.82 -4.50
N ILE A 208 -25.22 18.84 -3.83
CA ILE A 208 -24.44 19.91 -3.20
C ILE A 208 -24.10 19.49 -1.78
N LYS A 209 -22.85 19.76 -1.35
CA LYS A 209 -22.41 19.55 0.03
C LYS A 209 -23.04 20.54 0.99
N GLU A 210 -23.22 20.16 2.28
CA GLU A 210 -23.97 20.90 3.29
C GLU A 210 -23.50 22.34 3.61
N LYS A 211 -22.30 22.73 3.21
CA LYS A 211 -21.79 24.11 3.38
C LYS A 211 -21.29 24.66 2.05
N PRO A 212 -22.19 25.02 1.16
CA PRO A 212 -21.79 25.61 -0.10
C PRO A 212 -21.34 27.05 0.12
N GLY A 213 -20.12 27.37 -0.28
CA GLY A 213 -19.78 28.76 -0.60
C GLY A 213 -20.58 29.23 -1.82
N PHE A 214 -20.64 30.53 -2.04
CA PHE A 214 -21.23 31.08 -3.26
C PHE A 214 -20.35 30.68 -4.47
N TYR A 215 -20.89 29.86 -5.38
CA TYR A 215 -20.17 29.28 -6.53
C TYR A 215 -20.81 29.58 -7.88
N LYS A 216 -21.77 30.52 -7.91
CA LYS A 216 -22.38 30.97 -9.17
C LYS A 216 -21.34 31.56 -10.11
N GLY A 217 -21.30 31.06 -11.33
CA GLY A 217 -20.35 31.48 -12.36
C GLY A 217 -18.98 30.81 -12.32
N ASN A 218 -18.69 30.02 -11.29
CA ASN A 218 -17.47 29.21 -11.28
C ASN A 218 -17.62 28.00 -12.19
N GLU A 219 -16.58 27.71 -12.94
CA GLU A 219 -16.48 26.54 -13.81
C GLU A 219 -15.62 25.47 -13.12
N TYR A 220 -16.17 24.27 -13.03
CA TYR A 220 -15.54 23.07 -12.53
C TYR A 220 -15.45 22.04 -13.62
N PHE A 221 -14.48 21.15 -13.53
CA PHE A 221 -14.34 20.08 -14.49
C PHE A 221 -14.37 18.73 -13.79
N VAL A 222 -14.97 17.75 -14.44
CA VAL A 222 -15.02 16.37 -13.98
C VAL A 222 -14.46 15.48 -15.09
N ARG A 223 -13.70 14.48 -14.70
CA ARG A 223 -13.17 13.46 -15.59
C ARG A 223 -13.29 12.09 -14.94
N PHE A 224 -13.81 11.14 -15.72
CA PHE A 224 -13.87 9.75 -15.31
C PHE A 224 -12.66 9.00 -15.84
N ASN A 225 -11.95 8.35 -14.94
CA ASN A 225 -10.73 7.61 -15.24
C ASN A 225 -11.02 6.10 -15.30
N ASP A 226 -10.11 5.38 -15.94
CA ASP A 226 -10.10 3.94 -15.91
C ASP A 226 -9.87 3.43 -14.48
N PHE A 227 -10.69 2.47 -14.05
CA PHE A 227 -10.64 1.93 -12.69
C PHE A 227 -9.29 1.26 -12.39
N ASP A 228 -8.83 0.40 -13.30
CA ASP A 228 -7.58 -0.35 -13.14
C ASP A 228 -6.35 0.57 -13.15
N GLY A 229 -6.36 1.58 -14.01
CA GLY A 229 -5.32 2.61 -14.05
C GLY A 229 -5.27 3.40 -12.74
N THR A 230 -6.44 3.78 -12.21
CA THR A 230 -6.55 4.48 -10.93
C THR A 230 -6.02 3.62 -9.79
N VAL A 231 -6.45 2.37 -9.68
CA VAL A 231 -5.96 1.42 -8.66
C VAL A 231 -4.43 1.29 -8.72
N SER A 232 -3.87 1.22 -9.92
CA SER A 232 -2.41 1.09 -10.10
C SER A 232 -1.63 2.29 -9.56
N ASN A 233 -2.18 3.50 -9.64
CA ASN A 233 -1.55 4.72 -9.13
C ASN A 233 -1.44 4.71 -7.59
N TYR A 234 -2.38 4.06 -6.89
CA TYR A 234 -2.43 4.03 -5.42
C TYR A 234 -1.66 2.87 -4.78
N LYS A 235 -1.13 1.92 -5.56
CA LYS A 235 -0.25 0.85 -5.06
C LYS A 235 1.10 1.34 -4.53
N GLY A 236 1.48 2.56 -4.85
CA GLY A 236 2.78 3.15 -4.51
C GLY A 236 2.90 3.63 -3.06
N ILE A 237 2.02 3.20 -2.15
CA ILE A 237 2.14 3.52 -0.73
C ILE A 237 3.45 2.99 -0.17
N ALA A 238 4.24 3.86 0.47
CA ALA A 238 5.48 3.46 1.12
C ALA A 238 5.19 3.11 2.59
N VAL A 239 5.68 1.94 3.02
CA VAL A 239 5.54 1.43 4.39
C VAL A 239 6.94 1.32 4.99
N ARG A 240 7.16 1.92 6.13
CA ARG A 240 8.42 1.87 6.88
C ARG A 240 8.16 1.43 8.31
N ALA A 241 8.89 0.44 8.77
CA ALA A 241 8.91 0.07 10.19
C ALA A 241 9.85 1.00 10.95
N ASP A 242 9.54 1.25 12.23
CA ASP A 242 10.44 1.97 13.13
C ASP A 242 11.68 1.13 13.45
N ASP A 243 12.87 1.78 13.42
CA ASP A 243 14.19 1.13 13.63
C ASP A 243 14.34 0.47 15.01
N LYS A 244 13.43 0.73 15.95
CA LYS A 244 13.53 0.30 17.35
C LYS A 244 12.72 -0.94 17.75
N GLY A 245 12.10 -1.64 16.80
CA GLY A 245 11.42 -2.88 17.17
C GLY A 245 10.12 -3.23 16.49
N GLY A 246 9.78 -2.57 15.38
CA GLY A 246 8.81 -3.10 14.43
C GLY A 246 7.33 -3.01 14.78
N SER A 247 6.92 -2.55 15.95
CA SER A 247 5.50 -2.44 16.33
C SER A 247 4.81 -1.18 15.80
N VAL A 248 5.57 -0.22 15.27
CA VAL A 248 5.05 1.02 14.70
C VAL A 248 5.42 1.09 13.23
N LEU A 249 4.42 1.32 12.39
CA LEU A 249 4.59 1.49 10.95
C LEU A 249 4.20 2.90 10.53
N THR A 250 5.07 3.53 9.74
CA THR A 250 4.79 4.78 9.05
C THR A 250 4.36 4.48 7.62
N LEU A 251 3.15 4.85 7.28
CA LEU A 251 2.60 4.77 5.94
C LEU A 251 2.69 6.15 5.30
N SER A 252 3.33 6.28 4.16
CA SER A 252 3.46 7.57 3.47
C SER A 252 3.07 7.49 2.01
N MET A 253 2.50 8.59 1.49
CA MET A 253 2.12 8.74 0.10
C MET A 253 2.32 10.16 -0.38
N GLN A 254 2.58 10.30 -1.69
CA GLN A 254 2.78 11.58 -2.35
C GLN A 254 1.70 11.82 -3.41
N GLY A 255 1.29 13.07 -3.58
CA GLY A 255 0.30 13.45 -4.59
C GLY A 255 0.12 14.96 -4.68
N THR A 256 -0.72 15.41 -5.60
CA THR A 256 -0.96 16.83 -5.87
C THR A 256 -2.03 17.46 -4.98
N ASN A 257 -2.92 16.64 -4.40
CA ASN A 257 -4.03 17.09 -3.55
C ASN A 257 -3.93 16.49 -2.15
N LYS A 258 -3.81 17.35 -1.13
CA LYS A 258 -3.66 16.94 0.26
C LYS A 258 -4.91 16.26 0.83
N ALA A 259 -6.11 16.75 0.49
CA ALA A 259 -7.35 16.15 0.98
C ALA A 259 -7.48 14.72 0.48
N ARG A 260 -7.14 14.46 -0.80
CA ARG A 260 -7.10 13.14 -1.38
C ARG A 260 -6.08 12.22 -0.68
N LEU A 261 -4.90 12.74 -0.32
CA LEU A 261 -3.90 11.99 0.44
C LEU A 261 -4.37 11.64 1.85
N VAL A 262 -4.98 12.59 2.56
CA VAL A 262 -5.55 12.37 3.91
C VAL A 262 -6.61 11.27 3.87
N ASP A 263 -7.56 11.38 2.94
CA ASP A 263 -8.65 10.43 2.83
C ASP A 263 -8.13 9.04 2.43
N PHE A 264 -7.16 8.97 1.51
CA PHE A 264 -6.55 7.70 1.10
C PHE A 264 -5.83 7.00 2.26
N LEU A 265 -4.93 7.71 2.95
CA LEU A 265 -4.16 7.16 4.06
C LEU A 265 -5.07 6.68 5.19
N ASN A 266 -6.10 7.46 5.53
CA ASN A 266 -7.04 7.08 6.58
C ASN A 266 -7.97 5.94 6.13
N ALA A 267 -8.46 5.95 4.90
CA ALA A 267 -9.34 4.90 4.38
C ALA A 267 -8.59 3.57 4.22
N THR A 268 -7.33 3.60 3.76
CA THR A 268 -6.52 2.39 3.59
C THR A 268 -6.27 1.69 4.93
N VAL A 269 -5.96 2.44 5.99
CA VAL A 269 -5.79 1.89 7.34
C VAL A 269 -7.12 1.36 7.89
N LYS A 270 -8.22 2.13 7.75
CA LYS A 270 -9.56 1.67 8.19
C LYS A 270 -9.98 0.39 7.47
N MET A 271 -9.67 0.26 6.18
CA MET A 271 -9.98 -0.94 5.41
C MET A 271 -9.12 -2.13 5.85
N LEU A 272 -7.83 -1.89 6.17
CA LEU A 272 -6.92 -2.91 6.70
C LEU A 272 -7.42 -3.44 8.06
N ILE A 273 -7.78 -2.53 8.99
CA ILE A 273 -8.39 -2.86 10.29
C ILE A 273 -9.65 -3.70 10.10
N LYS A 274 -10.55 -3.25 9.22
CA LYS A 274 -11.79 -3.97 8.94
C LYS A 274 -11.53 -5.38 8.42
N ARG A 275 -10.63 -5.54 7.44
CA ARG A 275 -10.29 -6.86 6.87
C ARG A 275 -9.71 -7.81 7.91
N GLN A 276 -8.81 -7.32 8.76
CA GLN A 276 -8.24 -8.13 9.85
C GLN A 276 -9.34 -8.57 10.81
N LEU A 277 -10.23 -7.67 11.20
CA LEU A 277 -11.36 -7.98 12.08
C LEU A 277 -12.34 -8.97 11.44
N ASP A 278 -12.67 -8.79 10.16
CA ASP A 278 -13.53 -9.70 9.40
C ASP A 278 -12.91 -11.11 9.32
N SER A 279 -11.59 -11.20 9.11
CA SER A 279 -10.86 -12.47 9.10
C SER A 279 -10.89 -13.17 10.46
N LYS A 280 -10.63 -12.44 11.57
CA LYS A 280 -10.75 -12.96 12.94
C LYS A 280 -12.18 -13.44 13.24
N ASN A 281 -13.17 -12.68 12.85
CA ASN A 281 -14.58 -13.01 13.07
C ASN A 281 -15.08 -14.16 12.20
N GLN A 282 -14.50 -14.37 11.02
CA GLN A 282 -14.88 -15.49 10.15
C GLN A 282 -14.65 -16.83 10.83
N PHE A 283 -13.51 -16.98 11.52
CA PHE A 283 -13.21 -18.20 12.28
C PHE A 283 -14.22 -18.46 13.40
N ALA A 284 -14.54 -17.43 14.19
CA ALA A 284 -15.56 -17.54 15.24
C ALA A 284 -16.93 -17.85 14.64
N THR A 285 -17.29 -17.22 13.51
CA THR A 285 -18.56 -17.47 12.80
C THR A 285 -18.68 -18.92 12.31
N ASN A 286 -17.62 -19.47 11.72
CA ASN A 286 -17.60 -20.87 11.27
C ASN A 286 -17.72 -21.84 12.47
N THR A 287 -17.07 -21.50 13.59
CA THR A 287 -17.13 -22.26 14.83
C THR A 287 -18.56 -22.27 15.40
N ILE A 288 -19.22 -21.12 15.46
CA ILE A 288 -20.61 -20.98 15.92
C ILE A 288 -21.55 -21.79 15.01
N ALA A 289 -21.41 -21.68 13.70
CA ALA A 289 -22.23 -22.42 12.75
C ALA A 289 -22.10 -23.96 12.92
N PHE A 290 -20.87 -24.43 13.19
CA PHE A 290 -20.65 -25.83 13.50
C PHE A 290 -21.32 -26.24 14.81
N ILE A 291 -21.19 -25.44 15.87
CA ILE A 291 -21.83 -25.69 17.16
C ILE A 291 -23.36 -25.70 17.03
N ASP A 292 -23.94 -24.71 16.33
CA ASP A 292 -25.39 -24.61 16.12
C ASP A 292 -25.93 -25.85 15.39
N SER A 293 -25.22 -26.33 14.36
CA SER A 293 -25.61 -27.54 13.65
C SER A 293 -25.55 -28.78 14.55
N THR A 294 -24.59 -28.83 15.47
CA THR A 294 -24.45 -29.91 16.44
C THR A 294 -25.57 -29.88 17.51
N LEU A 295 -25.88 -28.67 18.00
CA LEU A 295 -26.94 -28.44 19.00
C LEU A 295 -28.29 -28.90 18.50
N VAL A 296 -28.63 -28.63 17.23
CA VAL A 296 -29.91 -29.12 16.64
C VAL A 296 -30.02 -30.66 16.73
N SER A 297 -28.94 -31.36 16.43
CA SER A 297 -28.90 -32.84 16.56
C SER A 297 -29.03 -33.30 18.02
N MET A 298 -28.31 -32.59 18.93
CA MET A 298 -28.32 -32.94 20.37
C MET A 298 -29.67 -32.63 21.02
N GLU A 299 -30.34 -31.55 20.64
CA GLU A 299 -31.67 -31.19 21.10
C GLU A 299 -32.70 -32.29 20.73
N SER A 300 -32.62 -32.77 19.48
CA SER A 300 -33.47 -33.88 19.02
C SER A 300 -33.23 -35.14 19.85
N GLN A 301 -31.97 -35.48 20.09
CA GLN A 301 -31.62 -36.66 20.89
C GLN A 301 -32.03 -36.52 22.36
N LEU A 302 -31.85 -35.34 22.97
CA LEU A 302 -32.27 -35.04 24.33
C LEU A 302 -33.81 -35.19 24.47
N LYS A 303 -34.55 -34.64 23.52
CA LYS A 303 -36.02 -34.77 23.49
C LYS A 303 -36.47 -36.22 23.35
N GLU A 304 -35.83 -37.02 22.48
CA GLU A 304 -36.11 -38.45 22.31
C GLU A 304 -35.87 -39.23 23.60
N THR A 305 -34.66 -39.05 24.20
CA THR A 305 -34.29 -39.76 25.45
C THR A 305 -35.11 -39.31 26.63
N GLY A 306 -35.52 -38.02 26.69
CA GLY A 306 -36.45 -37.50 27.69
C GLY A 306 -37.84 -38.12 27.60
N ASN A 307 -38.35 -38.30 26.37
CA ASN A 307 -39.64 -38.95 26.15
C ASN A 307 -39.56 -40.45 26.50
N GLU A 308 -38.46 -41.14 26.14
CA GLU A 308 -38.21 -42.54 26.51
C GLU A 308 -38.22 -42.72 28.04
N LEU A 309 -37.52 -41.85 28.76
CA LEU A 309 -37.46 -41.84 30.23
C LEU A 309 -38.83 -41.60 30.85
N LYS A 310 -39.60 -40.62 30.33
CA LYS A 310 -40.93 -40.27 30.80
C LYS A 310 -41.91 -41.44 30.58
N SER A 311 -41.90 -42.06 29.42
CA SER A 311 -42.77 -43.18 29.09
C SER A 311 -42.48 -44.37 29.98
N PHE A 312 -41.20 -44.75 30.13
CA PHE A 312 -40.76 -45.86 30.98
C PHE A 312 -41.20 -45.68 32.43
N ARG A 313 -40.98 -44.47 33.00
CA ARG A 313 -41.41 -44.14 34.39
C ARG A 313 -42.95 -44.28 34.55
N LYS A 314 -43.70 -43.85 33.57
CA LYS A 314 -45.16 -43.92 33.58
C LYS A 314 -45.65 -45.38 33.49
N ASP A 315 -45.07 -46.15 32.58
CA ASP A 315 -45.51 -47.51 32.30
C ASP A 315 -45.17 -48.51 33.44
N LYS A 316 -44.07 -48.26 34.14
CA LYS A 316 -43.59 -49.06 35.24
C LYS A 316 -43.99 -48.54 36.62
N ASN A 317 -44.61 -47.35 36.69
CA ASN A 317 -44.95 -46.66 37.93
C ASN A 317 -43.75 -46.42 38.86
N ILE A 318 -42.55 -46.20 38.29
CA ILE A 318 -41.30 -45.99 39.02
C ILE A 318 -40.98 -44.49 39.00
N ILE A 319 -40.80 -43.86 40.18
CA ILE A 319 -40.50 -42.44 40.27
C ILE A 319 -39.01 -42.16 40.14
N ASP A 320 -38.15 -42.98 40.78
CA ASP A 320 -36.70 -42.80 40.74
C ASP A 320 -35.94 -44.13 40.95
N VAL A 321 -34.63 -44.11 40.78
CA VAL A 321 -33.72 -45.23 41.04
C VAL A 321 -33.51 -45.34 42.53
N GLU A 322 -33.54 -46.58 43.10
CA GLU A 322 -33.26 -46.82 44.50
C GLU A 322 -31.84 -46.39 44.88
N ASP A 323 -31.60 -45.94 46.13
CA ASP A 323 -30.33 -45.36 46.60
C ASP A 323 -29.09 -46.21 46.31
N GLY A 324 -29.20 -47.53 46.30
CA GLY A 324 -28.11 -48.43 45.93
C GLY A 324 -27.67 -48.35 44.50
N GLY A 325 -28.59 -48.03 43.57
CA GLY A 325 -28.32 -47.88 42.13
C GLY A 325 -27.79 -46.50 41.75
N VAL A 326 -28.15 -45.44 42.50
CA VAL A 326 -27.79 -44.05 42.19
C VAL A 326 -26.27 -43.86 42.13
N LYS A 327 -25.55 -44.33 43.16
CA LYS A 327 -24.07 -44.18 43.23
C LYS A 327 -23.34 -44.85 42.04
N PHE A 328 -23.85 -46.00 41.58
CA PHE A 328 -23.27 -46.70 40.44
C PHE A 328 -23.65 -46.00 39.12
N SER A 329 -24.89 -45.53 39.01
CA SER A 329 -25.34 -44.73 37.87
C SER A 329 -24.49 -43.48 37.65
N ASP A 330 -24.26 -42.69 38.71
CA ASP A 330 -23.46 -41.47 38.67
C ASP A 330 -21.99 -41.76 38.32
N ARG A 331 -21.45 -42.86 38.81
CA ARG A 331 -20.06 -43.25 38.48
C ARG A 331 -19.93 -43.64 37.01
N ILE A 332 -20.90 -44.39 36.48
CA ILE A 332 -20.90 -44.78 35.06
C ILE A 332 -21.16 -43.59 34.19
N LEU A 333 -22.07 -42.66 34.57
CA LEU A 333 -22.31 -41.41 33.85
C LEU A 333 -21.02 -40.61 33.67
N LYS A 334 -20.16 -40.51 34.72
CA LYS A 334 -18.85 -39.86 34.58
C LYS A 334 -17.98 -40.52 33.54
N TYR A 335 -17.97 -41.86 33.48
CA TYR A 335 -17.23 -42.60 32.46
C TYR A 335 -17.85 -42.46 31.08
N ASP A 336 -19.17 -42.38 30.98
CA ASP A 336 -19.88 -42.14 29.72
C ASP A 336 -19.56 -40.73 29.17
N VAL A 337 -19.50 -39.72 30.02
CA VAL A 337 -19.08 -38.35 29.63
C VAL A 337 -17.62 -38.39 29.17
N GLU A 338 -16.70 -39.03 29.92
CA GLU A 338 -15.29 -39.18 29.52
C GLU A 338 -15.16 -39.93 28.18
N LYS A 339 -15.92 -41.00 27.99
CA LYS A 339 -15.99 -41.75 26.72
C LYS A 339 -16.49 -40.90 25.56
N ASP A 340 -17.53 -40.11 25.79
CA ASP A 340 -18.10 -39.22 24.78
C ASP A 340 -17.11 -38.13 24.38
N GLU A 341 -16.43 -37.49 25.35
CA GLU A 341 -15.35 -36.53 25.07
C GLU A 341 -14.24 -37.12 24.20
N ILE A 342 -13.74 -38.32 24.55
CA ILE A 342 -12.72 -39.02 23.78
C ILE A 342 -13.24 -39.31 22.36
N THR A 343 -14.50 -39.79 22.25
CA THR A 343 -15.12 -40.12 20.97
C THR A 343 -15.28 -38.86 20.08
N ARG A 344 -15.66 -37.74 20.65
CA ARG A 344 -15.75 -36.45 19.92
C ARG A 344 -14.37 -35.98 19.44
N LYS A 345 -13.34 -36.07 20.28
CA LYS A 345 -11.97 -35.78 19.89
C LYS A 345 -11.50 -36.64 18.71
N ILE A 346 -11.77 -37.96 18.78
CA ILE A 346 -11.45 -38.89 17.69
C ILE A 346 -12.23 -38.55 16.41
N ALA A 347 -13.52 -38.22 16.53
CA ALA A 347 -14.35 -37.82 15.39
C ALA A 347 -13.84 -36.54 14.74
N TYR A 348 -13.48 -35.54 15.54
CA TYR A 348 -12.85 -34.29 15.04
C TYR A 348 -11.55 -34.60 14.29
N TYR A 349 -10.64 -35.40 14.87
CA TYR A 349 -9.39 -35.76 14.18
C TYR A 349 -9.60 -36.51 12.88
N ASN A 350 -10.62 -37.36 12.81
CA ASN A 350 -10.97 -38.04 11.56
C ASN A 350 -11.48 -37.05 10.51
N SER A 351 -12.34 -36.12 10.90
CA SER A 351 -12.86 -35.07 10.02
C SER A 351 -11.75 -34.15 9.57
N LEU A 352 -10.88 -33.69 10.48
CA LEU A 352 -9.72 -32.84 10.17
C LEU A 352 -8.77 -33.54 9.20
N ARG A 353 -8.45 -34.83 9.46
CA ARG A 353 -7.60 -35.64 8.56
C ARG A 353 -8.21 -35.79 7.16
N SER A 354 -9.51 -36.03 7.07
CA SER A 354 -10.23 -36.13 5.80
C SER A 354 -10.20 -34.81 5.05
N TYR A 355 -10.47 -33.72 5.75
CA TYR A 355 -10.46 -32.37 5.18
C TYR A 355 -9.07 -31.97 4.68
N LEU A 356 -8.01 -32.19 5.47
CA LEU A 356 -6.63 -31.95 5.10
C LEU A 356 -6.22 -32.71 3.83
N LYS A 357 -6.78 -33.91 3.59
CA LYS A 357 -6.48 -34.69 2.39
C LYS A 357 -7.24 -34.25 1.15
N SER A 358 -8.45 -33.75 1.30
CA SER A 358 -9.38 -33.48 0.19
C SER A 358 -9.43 -32.00 -0.22
N SER A 359 -9.09 -31.07 0.67
CA SER A 359 -9.26 -29.63 0.44
C SER A 359 -7.93 -28.93 0.21
N VAL A 360 -7.99 -27.83 -0.56
CA VAL A 360 -6.90 -26.88 -0.79
C VAL A 360 -7.16 -25.57 -0.03
N ASP A 361 -8.42 -25.26 0.25
CA ASP A 361 -8.85 -24.12 1.05
C ASP A 361 -9.15 -24.56 2.49
N TYR A 362 -8.41 -24.05 3.45
CA TYR A 362 -8.52 -24.39 4.86
C TYR A 362 -9.22 -23.33 5.71
N SER A 363 -9.79 -22.31 5.09
CA SER A 363 -10.45 -21.18 5.78
C SER A 363 -11.71 -21.58 6.55
N LYS A 364 -12.31 -22.74 6.23
CA LYS A 364 -13.58 -23.22 6.82
C LYS A 364 -13.42 -24.24 7.95
N LEU A 365 -12.20 -24.50 8.39
CA LEU A 365 -11.96 -25.43 9.49
C LEU A 365 -12.56 -24.91 10.80
N PRO A 366 -13.33 -25.71 11.56
CA PRO A 366 -13.80 -25.32 12.89
C PRO A 366 -12.66 -25.38 13.90
N ALA A 367 -12.79 -24.60 14.99
CA ALA A 367 -11.79 -24.56 16.06
C ALA A 367 -11.64 -25.93 16.74
N PRO A 368 -10.41 -26.43 17.01
CA PRO A 368 -10.20 -27.69 17.74
C PRO A 368 -10.83 -27.67 19.14
N SER A 369 -10.90 -26.52 19.80
CA SER A 369 -11.48 -26.34 21.13
C SER A 369 -12.97 -26.72 21.22
N VAL A 370 -13.71 -26.69 20.12
CA VAL A 370 -15.12 -27.13 20.07
C VAL A 370 -15.24 -28.61 20.39
N ALA A 371 -14.28 -29.40 19.97
CA ALA A 371 -14.22 -30.83 20.26
C ALA A 371 -13.48 -31.13 21.60
N GLY A 372 -13.12 -30.08 22.38
CA GLY A 372 -12.36 -30.22 23.61
C GLY A 372 -10.87 -30.56 23.38
N ILE A 373 -10.32 -30.20 22.22
CA ILE A 373 -8.90 -30.40 21.92
C ILE A 373 -8.13 -29.16 22.38
N GLU A 374 -7.26 -29.37 23.37
CA GLU A 374 -6.42 -28.34 24.01
C GLU A 374 -4.92 -28.55 23.70
N ASP A 375 -4.59 -29.56 22.87
CA ASP A 375 -3.19 -29.80 22.46
C ASP A 375 -2.65 -28.58 21.70
N PRO A 376 -1.62 -27.88 22.25
CA PRO A 376 -1.09 -26.66 21.65
C PRO A 376 -0.56 -26.89 20.23
N ASN A 377 0.01 -28.05 19.94
CA ASN A 377 0.54 -28.38 18.62
C ASN A 377 -0.57 -28.46 17.55
N ILE A 378 -1.72 -29.01 17.94
CA ILE A 378 -2.87 -29.08 17.04
C ILE A 378 -3.51 -27.71 16.87
N VAL A 379 -3.76 -27.00 17.99
CA VAL A 379 -4.42 -25.67 17.97
C VAL A 379 -3.61 -24.67 17.17
N VAL A 380 -2.31 -24.56 17.44
CA VAL A 380 -1.41 -23.61 16.74
C VAL A 380 -1.30 -23.94 15.25
N ASN A 381 -1.10 -25.20 14.89
CA ASN A 381 -0.94 -25.57 13.48
C ASN A 381 -2.25 -25.47 12.68
N VAL A 382 -3.42 -25.75 13.28
CA VAL A 382 -4.72 -25.51 12.62
C VAL A 382 -4.91 -24.02 12.39
N SER A 383 -4.67 -23.18 13.39
CA SER A 383 -4.75 -21.72 13.27
C SER A 383 -3.79 -21.19 12.20
N LYS A 384 -2.54 -21.65 12.19
CA LYS A 384 -1.54 -21.28 11.18
C LYS A 384 -1.98 -21.68 9.76
N LEU A 385 -2.56 -22.86 9.61
CA LEU A 385 -3.04 -23.33 8.31
C LEU A 385 -4.21 -22.49 7.80
N ILE A 386 -5.15 -22.12 8.69
CA ILE A 386 -6.28 -21.24 8.36
C ILE A 386 -5.76 -19.86 7.95
N ALA A 387 -4.81 -19.29 8.70
CA ALA A 387 -4.22 -18.00 8.40
C ALA A 387 -3.50 -17.98 7.04
N LEU A 388 -2.66 -18.98 6.76
CA LEU A 388 -1.97 -19.12 5.48
C LEU A 388 -2.96 -19.29 4.31
N SER A 389 -4.04 -20.04 4.51
CA SER A 389 -5.09 -20.24 3.49
C SER A 389 -5.84 -18.93 3.20
N ALA A 390 -6.17 -18.16 4.24
CA ALA A 390 -6.79 -16.84 4.10
C ALA A 390 -5.87 -15.85 3.37
N GLN A 391 -4.60 -15.76 3.76
CA GLN A 391 -3.60 -14.91 3.11
C GLN A 391 -3.41 -15.28 1.64
N ARG A 392 -3.30 -16.57 1.34
CA ARG A 392 -3.20 -17.05 -0.04
C ARG A 392 -4.41 -16.66 -0.87
N SER A 393 -5.61 -16.80 -0.32
CA SER A 393 -6.85 -16.41 -0.99
C SER A 393 -6.91 -14.91 -1.26
N GLU A 394 -6.49 -14.08 -0.30
CA GLU A 394 -6.41 -12.63 -0.47
C GLU A 394 -5.42 -12.22 -1.56
N MET A 395 -4.28 -12.89 -1.63
CA MET A 395 -3.26 -12.60 -2.66
C MET A 395 -3.64 -13.12 -4.04
N ALA A 396 -4.54 -14.10 -4.16
CA ALA A 396 -4.94 -14.66 -5.46
C ALA A 396 -5.51 -13.61 -6.42
N TYR A 397 -6.15 -12.57 -5.90
CA TYR A 397 -6.62 -11.44 -6.71
C TYR A 397 -5.55 -10.37 -6.98
N ALA A 398 -4.51 -10.31 -6.14
CA ALA A 398 -3.58 -9.19 -6.10
C ALA A 398 -2.31 -9.39 -6.93
N VAL A 399 -1.84 -10.61 -7.05
CA VAL A 399 -0.50 -10.92 -7.58
C VAL A 399 -0.57 -12.05 -8.59
N LYS A 400 -0.09 -11.79 -9.82
CA LYS A 400 0.12 -12.82 -10.86
C LYS A 400 1.47 -13.56 -10.69
N SER A 401 2.14 -13.44 -9.54
CA SER A 401 3.45 -14.05 -9.33
C SER A 401 3.31 -15.48 -8.81
N GLU A 402 3.53 -16.44 -9.67
CA GLU A 402 3.53 -17.87 -9.37
C GLU A 402 4.50 -18.26 -8.23
N LYS A 403 5.59 -17.52 -8.07
CA LYS A 403 6.59 -17.75 -7.03
C LYS A 403 6.05 -17.52 -5.62
N ILE A 404 5.26 -16.45 -5.41
CA ILE A 404 4.69 -16.11 -4.09
C ILE A 404 3.67 -17.18 -3.68
N PHE A 405 2.82 -17.61 -4.61
CA PHE A 405 1.85 -18.70 -4.34
C PHE A 405 2.54 -20.00 -3.98
N LYS A 406 3.63 -20.32 -4.66
CA LYS A 406 4.43 -21.52 -4.39
C LYS A 406 5.03 -21.51 -2.98
N ASP A 407 5.44 -20.37 -2.48
CA ASP A 407 5.95 -20.23 -1.10
C ASP A 407 4.83 -20.45 -0.07
N PHE A 408 3.62 -19.90 -0.28
CA PHE A 408 2.45 -20.17 0.56
C PHE A 408 2.04 -21.65 0.51
N ASP A 409 1.99 -22.23 -0.67
CA ASP A 409 1.64 -23.63 -0.86
C ASP A 409 2.65 -24.57 -0.17
N ASN A 410 3.93 -24.25 -0.22
CA ASN A 410 4.98 -25.00 0.50
C ASN A 410 4.85 -24.87 2.02
N GLN A 411 4.57 -23.67 2.54
CA GLN A 411 4.34 -23.46 3.97
C GLN A 411 3.09 -24.20 4.45
N MET A 412 1.98 -24.12 3.71
CA MET A 412 0.76 -24.85 4.03
C MET A 412 0.99 -26.38 3.98
N LEU A 413 1.75 -26.87 3.01
CA LEU A 413 2.10 -28.29 2.90
C LEU A 413 2.94 -28.75 4.10
N ALA A 414 3.91 -27.96 4.53
CA ALA A 414 4.73 -28.27 5.72
C ALA A 414 3.85 -28.37 6.98
N VAL A 415 3.01 -27.36 7.23
CA VAL A 415 2.09 -27.36 8.39
C VAL A 415 1.11 -28.52 8.32
N LYS A 416 0.55 -28.80 7.15
CA LYS A 416 -0.35 -29.94 6.90
C LYS A 416 0.31 -31.29 7.25
N ASN A 417 1.56 -31.50 6.84
CA ASN A 417 2.27 -32.75 7.12
C ASN A 417 2.49 -32.94 8.62
N VAL A 418 2.92 -31.88 9.33
CA VAL A 418 3.05 -31.88 10.80
C VAL A 418 1.70 -32.18 11.47
N LEU A 419 0.62 -31.56 11.02
CA LEU A 419 -0.73 -31.84 11.53
C LEU A 419 -1.13 -33.29 11.32
N LEU A 420 -0.90 -33.86 10.13
CA LEU A 420 -1.25 -35.23 9.84
C LEU A 420 -0.51 -36.22 10.74
N GLU A 421 0.74 -35.96 11.07
CA GLU A 421 1.55 -36.77 11.99
C GLU A 421 1.03 -36.64 13.43
N ASN A 422 0.81 -35.41 13.90
CA ASN A 422 0.26 -35.14 15.24
C ASN A 422 -1.12 -35.77 15.43
N ILE A 423 -2.00 -35.72 14.41
CA ILE A 423 -3.31 -36.36 14.45
C ILE A 423 -3.19 -37.89 14.63
N VAL A 424 -2.25 -38.55 13.97
CA VAL A 424 -2.05 -39.99 14.12
C VAL A 424 -1.65 -40.34 15.55
N THR A 425 -0.68 -39.62 16.09
CA THR A 425 -0.18 -39.83 17.46
C THR A 425 -1.27 -39.56 18.51
N ALA A 426 -1.94 -38.39 18.42
CA ALA A 426 -3.03 -38.03 19.34
C ALA A 426 -4.17 -39.03 19.29
N LYS A 427 -4.53 -39.51 18.10
CA LYS A 427 -5.58 -40.50 17.93
C LYS A 427 -5.23 -41.87 18.53
N GLN A 428 -3.97 -42.32 18.43
CA GLN A 428 -3.51 -43.54 19.07
C GLN A 428 -3.61 -43.46 20.59
N SER A 429 -3.21 -42.35 21.19
CA SER A 429 -3.37 -42.09 22.63
C SER A 429 -4.85 -42.16 23.04
N LEU A 430 -5.71 -41.43 22.33
CA LEU A 430 -7.15 -41.43 22.63
C LEU A 430 -7.81 -42.80 22.46
N GLN A 431 -7.34 -43.65 21.55
CA GLN A 431 -7.83 -45.01 21.40
C GLN A 431 -7.46 -45.88 22.61
N TYR A 432 -6.26 -45.70 23.18
CA TYR A 432 -5.88 -46.37 24.41
C TYR A 432 -6.73 -45.88 25.58
N ASP A 433 -6.95 -44.57 25.72
CA ASP A 433 -7.81 -43.99 26.75
C ASP A 433 -9.24 -44.53 26.65
N LEU A 434 -9.78 -44.59 25.40
CA LEU A 434 -11.10 -45.15 25.13
C LEU A 434 -11.24 -46.60 25.56
N ALA A 435 -10.21 -47.42 25.32
CA ALA A 435 -10.19 -48.81 25.76
C ALA A 435 -10.20 -48.92 27.29
N THR A 436 -9.43 -48.04 27.96
CA THR A 436 -9.36 -47.93 29.42
C THR A 436 -10.73 -47.54 30.01
N VAL A 437 -11.37 -46.53 29.47
CA VAL A 437 -12.69 -46.05 29.93
C VAL A 437 -13.75 -47.13 29.68
N ASN A 438 -13.76 -47.79 28.53
CA ASN A 438 -14.68 -48.91 28.26
C ASN A 438 -14.50 -50.05 29.28
N SER A 439 -13.28 -50.37 29.69
CA SER A 439 -13.03 -51.37 30.72
C SER A 439 -13.64 -50.95 32.09
N LYS A 440 -13.48 -49.66 32.48
CA LYS A 440 -14.11 -49.11 33.70
C LYS A 440 -15.65 -49.16 33.64
N ILE A 441 -16.23 -48.85 32.49
CA ILE A 441 -17.71 -48.95 32.24
C ILE A 441 -18.13 -50.41 32.41
N GLY A 442 -17.46 -51.35 31.74
CA GLY A 442 -17.80 -52.78 31.83
C GLY A 442 -17.71 -53.34 33.26
N ALA A 443 -16.69 -52.96 34.03
CA ALA A 443 -16.59 -53.32 35.42
C ALA A 443 -17.75 -52.78 36.28
N SER A 444 -18.16 -51.52 36.02
CA SER A 444 -19.29 -50.91 36.75
C SER A 444 -20.65 -51.48 36.32
N GLU A 445 -20.83 -51.83 35.03
CA GLU A 445 -22.04 -52.46 34.50
C GLU A 445 -22.24 -53.89 35.06
N SER A 446 -21.17 -54.60 35.37
CA SER A 446 -21.28 -55.91 35.98
C SER A 446 -21.97 -55.91 37.36
N VAL A 447 -21.85 -54.77 38.09
CA VAL A 447 -22.53 -54.55 39.37
C VAL A 447 -24.03 -54.22 39.11
N ILE A 448 -24.35 -53.43 38.13
CA ILE A 448 -25.76 -53.10 37.78
C ILE A 448 -26.55 -54.35 37.37
N LYS A 449 -25.93 -55.30 36.72
CA LYS A 449 -26.55 -56.60 36.34
C LYS A 449 -27.07 -57.41 37.55
N GLN A 450 -26.70 -57.05 38.76
CA GLN A 450 -27.22 -57.71 39.98
C GLN A 450 -28.52 -57.07 40.50
N LEU A 451 -28.95 -55.90 39.92
CA LEU A 451 -30.20 -55.23 40.26
C LEU A 451 -31.41 -55.88 39.57
N PRO A 452 -32.67 -55.64 40.05
CA PRO A 452 -33.88 -56.01 39.33
C PRO A 452 -33.90 -55.48 37.90
N GLU A 453 -34.52 -56.19 36.95
CA GLU A 453 -34.51 -55.88 35.53
C GLU A 453 -35.08 -54.49 35.19
N ASP A 454 -36.19 -54.10 35.84
CA ASP A 454 -36.78 -52.76 35.67
C ASP A 454 -35.86 -51.66 36.15
N GLN A 455 -35.06 -51.88 37.19
CA GLN A 455 -34.07 -50.96 37.68
C GLN A 455 -32.86 -50.85 36.74
N GLN A 456 -32.41 -51.94 36.18
CA GLN A 456 -31.34 -51.93 35.16
C GLN A 456 -31.75 -51.07 33.95
N GLU A 457 -32.97 -51.29 33.45
CA GLU A 457 -33.45 -50.53 32.28
C GLU A 457 -33.70 -49.06 32.59
N LEU A 458 -34.24 -48.74 33.79
CA LEU A 458 -34.36 -47.34 34.22
C LEU A 458 -32.98 -46.64 34.29
N ILE A 459 -31.97 -47.28 34.88
CA ILE A 459 -30.62 -46.75 34.96
C ILE A 459 -30.06 -46.51 33.57
N LYS A 460 -30.24 -47.42 32.64
CA LYS A 460 -29.77 -47.31 31.26
C LYS A 460 -30.44 -46.13 30.53
N ILE A 461 -31.76 -45.99 30.61
CA ILE A 461 -32.49 -44.88 29.99
C ILE A 461 -32.14 -43.55 30.64
N LYS A 462 -32.03 -43.49 31.98
CA LYS A 462 -31.64 -42.28 32.71
C LYS A 462 -30.23 -41.84 32.33
N ARG A 463 -29.24 -42.75 32.27
CA ARG A 463 -27.88 -42.46 31.84
C ARG A 463 -27.86 -41.87 30.41
N LYS A 464 -28.63 -42.44 29.49
CA LYS A 464 -28.74 -41.94 28.11
C LYS A 464 -29.30 -40.52 28.07
N TYR A 465 -30.32 -40.22 28.90
CA TYR A 465 -30.85 -38.86 29.04
C TYR A 465 -29.84 -37.90 29.67
N ASP A 466 -29.28 -38.27 30.83
CA ASP A 466 -28.32 -37.42 31.57
C ASP A 466 -27.06 -37.14 30.74
N LEU A 467 -26.58 -38.10 29.95
CA LEU A 467 -25.49 -37.90 29.00
C LEU A 467 -25.85 -36.91 27.90
N SER A 468 -27.08 -37.07 27.31
CA SER A 468 -27.55 -36.16 26.26
C SER A 468 -27.71 -34.73 26.79
N ASP A 469 -28.21 -34.56 28.02
CA ASP A 469 -28.36 -33.27 28.70
C ASP A 469 -27.00 -32.62 28.98
N ASN A 470 -26.04 -33.41 29.47
CA ASN A 470 -24.67 -32.94 29.73
C ASN A 470 -23.99 -32.45 28.43
N ILE A 471 -24.09 -33.21 27.36
CA ILE A 471 -23.53 -32.88 26.06
C ILE A 471 -24.17 -31.57 25.52
N TYR A 472 -25.51 -31.50 25.53
CA TYR A 472 -26.26 -30.33 25.07
C TYR A 472 -25.84 -29.06 25.85
N THR A 473 -25.78 -29.16 27.17
CA THR A 473 -25.36 -28.05 28.04
C THR A 473 -23.92 -27.63 27.76
N THR A 474 -23.01 -28.60 27.55
CA THR A 474 -21.61 -28.34 27.21
C THR A 474 -21.50 -27.55 25.87
N PHE A 475 -22.27 -27.97 24.85
CA PHE A 475 -22.26 -27.25 23.58
C PHE A 475 -22.92 -25.88 23.65
N LEU A 476 -23.96 -25.68 24.47
CA LEU A 476 -24.50 -24.33 24.76
C LEU A 476 -23.45 -23.41 25.40
N GLN A 477 -22.68 -23.93 26.36
CA GLN A 477 -21.58 -23.20 26.96
C GLN A 477 -20.51 -22.83 25.91
N LYS A 478 -20.09 -23.80 25.08
CA LYS A 478 -19.12 -23.55 24.01
C LYS A 478 -19.64 -22.54 22.97
N ARG A 479 -20.94 -22.53 22.68
CA ARG A 479 -21.57 -21.51 21.84
C ARG A 479 -21.44 -20.11 22.46
N SER A 480 -21.78 -20.00 23.74
CA SER A 480 -21.64 -18.74 24.49
C SER A 480 -20.20 -18.24 24.51
N GLU A 481 -19.22 -19.14 24.75
CA GLU A 481 -17.80 -18.81 24.71
C GLU A 481 -17.41 -18.28 23.31
N ALA A 482 -17.84 -18.94 22.22
CA ALA A 482 -17.56 -18.51 20.86
C ALA A 482 -18.23 -17.17 20.49
N ASP A 483 -19.47 -16.92 20.97
CA ASP A 483 -20.14 -15.63 20.81
C ASP A 483 -19.39 -14.49 21.54
N ILE A 484 -18.90 -14.74 22.77
CA ILE A 484 -18.10 -13.80 23.54
C ILE A 484 -16.78 -13.50 22.80
N VAL A 485 -16.09 -14.52 22.29
CA VAL A 485 -14.86 -14.35 21.50
C VAL A 485 -15.12 -13.47 20.29
N LYS A 486 -16.20 -13.76 19.54
CA LYS A 486 -16.57 -12.98 18.36
C LYS A 486 -16.86 -11.53 18.70
N ALA A 487 -17.58 -11.27 19.80
CA ALA A 487 -17.93 -9.91 20.24
C ALA A 487 -16.71 -9.13 20.79
N ALA A 488 -15.75 -9.84 21.38
CA ALA A 488 -14.56 -9.27 22.01
C ALA A 488 -13.35 -9.18 21.09
N ASN A 489 -13.45 -9.67 19.84
CA ASN A 489 -12.36 -9.55 18.88
C ASN A 489 -12.05 -8.09 18.55
N LEU A 490 -10.80 -7.70 18.76
CA LEU A 490 -10.24 -6.40 18.41
C LEU A 490 -9.21 -6.58 17.30
N SER A 491 -8.99 -5.51 16.54
CA SER A 491 -7.91 -5.47 15.58
C SER A 491 -6.58 -5.27 16.31
N ASP A 492 -5.52 -5.93 15.86
CA ASP A 492 -4.15 -5.69 16.34
C ASP A 492 -3.56 -4.40 15.75
N ILE A 493 -4.26 -3.83 14.77
CA ILE A 493 -3.85 -2.61 14.08
C ILE A 493 -4.66 -1.44 14.60
N HIS A 494 -3.98 -0.40 15.09
CA HIS A 494 -4.59 0.81 15.62
C HIS A 494 -3.91 2.05 15.04
N PHE A 495 -4.68 3.11 14.85
CA PHE A 495 -4.11 4.42 14.57
C PHE A 495 -3.35 4.93 15.80
N ILE A 496 -2.07 5.33 15.60
CA ILE A 496 -1.34 6.18 16.53
C ILE A 496 -1.61 7.64 16.18
N ASP A 497 -1.39 8.00 14.91
CA ASP A 497 -1.67 9.34 14.40
C ASP A 497 -2.29 9.25 12.99
N PRO A 498 -3.60 9.54 12.85
CA PRO A 498 -4.26 9.59 11.55
C PRO A 498 -3.69 10.71 10.69
N ALA A 499 -3.63 10.49 9.38
CA ALA A 499 -3.22 11.52 8.44
C ALA A 499 -4.11 12.76 8.55
N LYS A 500 -3.49 13.95 8.62
CA LYS A 500 -4.15 15.26 8.71
C LYS A 500 -3.39 16.29 7.87
N ASP A 501 -4.12 17.24 7.30
CA ASP A 501 -3.47 18.45 6.73
C ASP A 501 -3.24 19.48 7.84
N VAL A 502 -2.06 19.43 8.44
CA VAL A 502 -1.62 20.39 9.47
C VAL A 502 -0.82 21.56 8.90
N GLY A 503 -0.85 21.73 7.58
CA GLY A 503 0.04 22.64 6.87
C GLY A 503 1.38 21.96 6.54
N GLY A 504 2.14 22.51 5.58
CA GLY A 504 3.42 21.93 5.15
C GLY A 504 3.27 20.74 4.22
N GLY A 505 4.20 19.79 4.30
CA GLY A 505 4.20 18.57 3.47
C GLY A 505 4.59 18.78 2.01
N LEU A 506 5.02 19.98 1.60
CA LEU A 506 5.46 20.25 0.22
C LEU A 506 6.81 19.55 -0.04
N ILE A 507 6.81 18.57 -0.93
CA ILE A 507 8.01 17.81 -1.33
C ILE A 507 8.58 18.34 -2.65
N GLY A 508 7.74 18.81 -3.54
CA GLY A 508 8.12 19.27 -4.87
C GLY A 508 7.20 20.34 -5.45
N PRO A 509 7.65 21.03 -6.50
CA PRO A 509 8.99 20.97 -7.09
C PRO A 509 10.04 21.59 -6.18
N LYS A 510 11.24 20.98 -6.14
CA LYS A 510 12.40 21.60 -5.45
C LYS A 510 12.91 22.77 -6.27
N THR A 511 12.24 23.91 -6.16
CA THR A 511 12.54 25.14 -6.93
C THR A 511 13.99 25.58 -6.79
N SER A 512 14.56 25.46 -5.58
CA SER A 512 15.96 25.77 -5.29
C SER A 512 16.93 24.97 -6.16
N VAL A 513 16.68 23.68 -6.39
CA VAL A 513 17.52 22.82 -7.22
C VAL A 513 17.51 23.28 -8.68
N ASN A 514 16.33 23.67 -9.20
CA ASN A 514 16.23 24.19 -10.57
C ASN A 514 16.98 25.51 -10.73
N TYR A 515 16.95 26.40 -9.72
CA TYR A 515 17.72 27.65 -9.76
C TYR A 515 19.22 27.43 -9.62
N VAL A 516 19.66 26.48 -8.78
CA VAL A 516 21.09 26.09 -8.69
C VAL A 516 21.57 25.50 -10.01
N LEU A 517 20.76 24.65 -10.65
CA LEU A 517 21.08 24.11 -11.96
C LEU A 517 21.14 25.21 -13.03
N ALA A 518 20.22 26.18 -13.00
CA ALA A 518 20.24 27.33 -13.90
C ALA A 518 21.48 28.19 -13.71
N LEU A 519 21.92 28.41 -12.46
CA LEU A 519 23.17 29.12 -12.16
C LEU A 519 24.38 28.38 -12.75
N PHE A 520 24.44 27.05 -12.50
CA PHE A 520 25.55 26.22 -13.00
C PHE A 520 25.61 26.24 -14.53
N LEU A 521 24.50 25.97 -15.22
CA LEU A 521 24.42 25.98 -16.68
C LEU A 521 24.65 27.38 -17.26
N GLY A 522 24.13 28.42 -16.61
CA GLY A 522 24.29 29.79 -17.03
C GLY A 522 25.76 30.28 -17.03
N ILE A 523 26.60 29.69 -16.16
CA ILE A 523 28.05 29.94 -16.12
C ILE A 523 28.80 28.98 -17.05
N LEU A 524 28.43 27.68 -17.05
CA LEU A 524 29.14 26.66 -17.78
C LEU A 524 29.07 26.84 -19.30
N ILE A 525 27.89 27.18 -19.84
CA ILE A 525 27.70 27.34 -21.29
C ILE A 525 28.64 28.44 -21.86
N PRO A 526 28.64 29.69 -21.37
CA PRO A 526 29.55 30.68 -21.90
C PRO A 526 31.01 30.37 -21.60
N LEU A 527 31.34 29.68 -20.51
CA LEU A 527 32.69 29.23 -20.20
C LEU A 527 33.22 28.30 -21.28
N ILE A 528 32.40 27.26 -21.68
CA ILE A 528 32.77 26.35 -22.76
C ILE A 528 32.94 27.09 -24.08
N VAL A 529 32.05 28.04 -24.39
CA VAL A 529 32.15 28.84 -25.62
C VAL A 529 33.46 29.69 -25.61
N VAL A 530 33.78 30.33 -24.50
CA VAL A 530 35.04 31.12 -24.37
C VAL A 530 36.26 30.22 -24.46
N LEU A 531 36.20 29.00 -23.89
CA LEU A 531 37.26 28.04 -23.95
C LEU A 531 37.48 27.54 -25.40
N ILE A 532 36.41 27.25 -26.14
CA ILE A 532 36.49 26.88 -27.56
C ILE A 532 37.10 28.07 -28.38
N ILE A 533 36.63 29.30 -28.15
CA ILE A 533 37.19 30.49 -28.82
C ILE A 533 38.66 30.69 -28.43
N PHE A 534 39.06 30.37 -27.20
CA PHE A 534 40.45 30.46 -26.75
C PHE A 534 41.33 29.47 -27.49
N PHE A 535 40.89 28.21 -27.67
CA PHE A 535 41.68 27.21 -28.41
C PHE A 535 41.72 27.41 -29.93
N ILE A 536 40.65 27.94 -30.52
CA ILE A 536 40.60 28.21 -31.97
C ILE A 536 41.39 29.47 -32.36
N ASN A 537 41.60 30.39 -31.38
CA ASN A 537 42.27 31.65 -31.64
C ASN A 537 43.81 31.52 -31.67
N ASN A 538 44.38 31.34 -32.86
CA ASN A 538 45.82 31.19 -33.10
C ASN A 538 46.57 32.53 -33.10
N SER A 539 45.99 33.66 -32.62
CA SER A 539 46.67 34.93 -32.56
C SER A 539 47.53 35.03 -31.31
N ILE A 540 48.79 35.43 -31.49
CA ILE A 540 49.74 35.69 -30.41
C ILE A 540 49.23 36.85 -29.57
N GLN A 541 49.00 36.63 -28.26
CA GLN A 541 48.39 37.63 -27.36
C GLN A 541 49.38 38.27 -26.39
N ASN A 542 50.47 37.60 -26.10
CA ASN A 542 51.46 38.03 -25.12
C ASN A 542 52.90 37.98 -25.68
N THR A 543 53.78 38.85 -25.16
CA THR A 543 55.21 38.86 -25.49
C THR A 543 55.93 37.57 -25.09
N GLU A 544 55.47 36.93 -24.01
CA GLU A 544 56.00 35.65 -23.53
C GLU A 544 55.69 34.50 -24.50
N GLU A 545 54.49 34.50 -25.08
CA GLU A 545 54.08 33.50 -26.09
C GLU A 545 54.95 33.65 -27.35
N LEU A 546 55.23 34.89 -27.80
CA LEU A 546 56.08 35.12 -28.92
C LEU A 546 57.54 34.70 -28.63
N SER A 547 58.04 34.96 -27.42
CA SER A 547 59.40 34.58 -27.03
C SER A 547 59.58 33.06 -26.90
N ASN A 548 58.51 32.35 -26.58
CA ASN A 548 58.51 30.86 -26.52
C ASN A 548 58.36 30.20 -27.90
N LEU A 549 57.73 30.89 -28.84
CA LEU A 549 57.54 30.41 -30.22
C LEU A 549 58.73 30.68 -31.15
N THR A 550 59.58 31.65 -30.83
CA THR A 550 60.72 32.03 -31.67
C THR A 550 61.96 32.31 -30.81
N ASN A 551 63.13 31.86 -31.32
CA ASN A 551 64.43 32.20 -30.69
C ASN A 551 64.92 33.60 -31.05
N ILE A 552 64.07 34.45 -31.66
CA ILE A 552 64.40 35.79 -32.06
C ILE A 552 64.20 36.73 -30.87
N PRO A 553 65.21 37.51 -30.46
CA PRO A 553 65.05 38.44 -29.32
C PRO A 553 64.00 39.53 -29.62
N LEU A 554 63.06 39.68 -28.72
CA LEU A 554 61.98 40.66 -28.83
C LEU A 554 62.55 42.06 -28.51
N ILE A 555 62.67 42.88 -29.53
CA ILE A 555 63.30 44.20 -29.40
C ILE A 555 62.36 45.21 -28.74
N GLY A 556 61.04 45.10 -28.95
CA GLY A 556 60.07 45.99 -28.35
C GLY A 556 58.62 45.67 -28.70
N VAL A 557 57.69 46.21 -27.95
CA VAL A 557 56.24 46.02 -28.17
C VAL A 557 55.59 47.40 -28.38
N ILE A 558 54.89 47.51 -29.51
CA ILE A 558 54.15 48.73 -29.86
C ILE A 558 52.68 48.54 -29.51
N GLY A 559 52.15 49.39 -28.64
CA GLY A 559 50.74 49.34 -28.26
C GLY A 559 49.82 49.85 -29.39
N VAL A 560 48.58 49.31 -29.43
CA VAL A 560 47.58 49.75 -30.41
C VAL A 560 47.19 51.19 -30.18
N ASN A 561 47.34 52.03 -31.22
CA ASN A 561 46.83 53.38 -31.16
C ASN A 561 45.31 53.41 -31.22
N ARG A 562 44.67 53.81 -30.12
CA ARG A 562 43.19 53.96 -30.04
C ARG A 562 42.70 55.35 -30.49
N ASP A 563 43.62 56.32 -30.75
CA ASP A 563 43.25 57.60 -31.25
C ASP A 563 43.11 57.55 -32.80
N LYS A 564 42.12 58.25 -33.33
CA LYS A 564 41.83 58.26 -34.79
C LYS A 564 42.87 59.08 -35.62
N THR A 565 43.97 59.50 -35.01
CA THR A 565 44.98 60.32 -35.65
C THR A 565 46.23 59.50 -35.95
N ALA A 566 46.82 59.67 -37.13
CA ALA A 566 48.07 59.00 -37.54
C ALA A 566 49.31 59.42 -36.76
N LEU A 567 49.28 60.56 -36.11
CA LEU A 567 50.42 61.18 -35.36
C LEU A 567 50.22 60.99 -33.84
N ALA A 568 50.07 59.76 -33.37
CA ALA A 568 49.79 59.48 -31.95
C ALA A 568 50.89 60.02 -30.98
N VAL A 569 52.13 59.92 -31.35
CA VAL A 569 53.28 60.38 -30.53
C VAL A 569 53.35 61.88 -30.47
N TYR A 570 53.03 62.58 -31.54
CA TYR A 570 53.06 64.04 -31.60
C TYR A 570 51.92 64.69 -30.79
N ASN A 571 50.77 64.17 -30.92
CA ASN A 571 49.56 64.72 -30.24
C ASN A 571 49.47 64.32 -28.75
N LYS A 572 50.10 63.26 -28.29
CA LYS A 572 50.13 62.82 -26.88
C LYS A 572 51.56 62.41 -26.48
N PRO A 573 52.47 63.32 -26.22
CA PRO A 573 53.86 63.02 -25.97
C PRO A 573 54.13 62.19 -24.69
N LYS A 574 53.17 62.03 -23.80
CA LYS A 574 53.22 61.18 -22.60
C LYS A 574 52.45 59.89 -22.77
N SER A 575 52.04 59.53 -23.97
CA SER A 575 51.26 58.25 -24.19
C SER A 575 52.15 57.01 -24.07
N VAL A 576 51.54 55.89 -23.76
CA VAL A 576 52.20 54.55 -23.70
C VAL A 576 52.88 54.19 -25.02
N CYS A 577 52.47 54.80 -26.16
CA CYS A 577 53.10 54.60 -27.47
C CYS A 577 54.49 55.24 -27.50
N ARG A 578 54.71 56.48 -26.95
CA ARG A 578 56.02 57.15 -26.95
C ARG A 578 57.02 56.41 -26.07
N ASN A 579 56.64 56.06 -24.84
CA ASN A 579 57.56 55.42 -23.89
C ASN A 579 58.09 54.08 -24.37
N ARG A 580 57.42 53.46 -25.33
CA ARG A 580 57.83 52.18 -25.92
C ARG A 580 58.55 52.37 -27.27
N PHE A 581 58.55 53.55 -27.89
CA PHE A 581 59.32 53.84 -29.09
C PHE A 581 60.73 54.36 -28.74
N GLU A 582 60.95 54.90 -27.55
CA GLU A 582 62.27 55.38 -27.12
C GLU A 582 63.43 54.38 -27.25
N PRO A 583 63.22 53.05 -26.96
CA PRO A 583 64.27 52.04 -27.19
C PRO A 583 64.68 51.91 -28.64
N PHE A 584 63.78 52.18 -29.57
CA PHE A 584 64.06 52.03 -31.02
C PHE A 584 64.91 53.20 -31.54
N ASP A 585 64.77 54.41 -31.00
CA ASP A 585 65.59 55.58 -31.34
C ASP A 585 67.05 55.36 -30.94
N HIS A 586 67.33 54.75 -29.81
CA HIS A 586 68.70 54.37 -29.40
C HIS A 586 69.29 53.23 -30.27
N LEU A 587 68.57 52.31 -30.71
CA LEU A 587 69.02 51.24 -31.62
C LEU A 587 69.34 51.78 -33.02
N TYR A 588 68.56 52.72 -33.53
CA TYR A 588 68.81 53.36 -34.82
C TYR A 588 70.10 54.24 -34.75
N SER A 589 70.31 54.94 -33.66
CA SER A 589 71.57 55.69 -33.45
C SER A 589 72.77 54.78 -33.26
N PHE A 590 72.61 53.61 -32.70
CA PHE A 590 73.70 52.62 -32.56
C PHE A 590 74.04 51.93 -33.91
N CYS A 591 73.06 51.61 -34.74
CA CYS A 591 73.27 51.06 -36.06
C CYS A 591 73.93 52.08 -37.03
N ILE A 592 73.62 53.35 -36.89
CA ILE A 592 74.28 54.44 -37.69
C ILE A 592 75.75 54.70 -37.23
N LYS A 593 76.04 54.57 -35.93
CA LYS A 593 77.40 54.74 -35.39
C LYS A 593 78.32 53.52 -35.66
N SER A 594 77.78 52.36 -36.03
CA SER A 594 78.61 51.19 -36.36
C SER A 594 78.94 51.03 -37.85
N LYS A 595 78.53 52.01 -38.67
CA LYS A 595 78.83 52.07 -40.09
C LYS A 595 79.63 53.32 -40.51
N MET A 596 80.29 54.02 -39.56
CA MET A 596 81.37 54.98 -39.87
C MET A 596 82.70 54.40 -39.41
#